data_1125ef4f63d4d1caa1d6664c710d1ef6
#
_entry.id   1125ef4f63d4d1caa1d6664c710d1ef6
#
_cell.length_a   1.000
_cell.length_b   1.000
_cell.length_c   1.000
_cell.angle_alpha   90.00
_cell.angle_beta   90.00
_cell.angle_gamma   90.00
#
_symmetry.space_group_name_H-M   'P 1'
#
loop_
_entity.id
_entity.type
_entity.pdbx_description
1 polymer ?
#
loop_
_entity_poly.entity_id
_entity_poly.type
_entity_poly.pdbx_seq_one_letter_code
_entity_poly.pdbx_strand_id
1 'polypeptide(L)'
;MADXXXXQIDWYDELPLGERSIEPDPDAAAAILAERYLAHGLTAGDARLLQRLRFTGRDIDRTDLVRRAATGASSLDAIDLAAHLAPELRRDLDRLAPETIDIPSGGRARLDYQEDGSVSASVKLQELFGLAETPRVGPQREPVVLSLLAPNGRPVQVTRDLRSFWDRTYPD
;
A
#
# COMPACT_ATOMS: atom_id res chain seq x y z
N MET A 1 -19.99 -14.10 -23.53
CA MET A 1 -20.94 -13.84 -23.10
C MET A 1 -21.41 -14.12 -22.43
N ALA A 2 -20.89 -14.23 -22.66
CA ALA A 2 -21.64 -13.89 -21.99
C ALA A 2 -21.94 -14.14 -21.41
N ASP A 3 -21.29 -14.00 -21.36
CA ASP A 3 -22.05 -13.69 -20.77
C ASP A 3 -22.49 -13.90 -20.26
N UNK A 4 -22.59 -13.75 -20.51
CA UNK A 4 -22.97 -13.81 -20.36
C UNK A 4 -23.30 -13.68 -19.94
N UNK A 5 -23.10 -13.43 -19.78
CA UNK A 5 -23.38 -13.41 -19.63
C UNK A 5 -23.59 -13.27 -19.25
N UNK A 6 -22.99 -13.04 -19.16
CA UNK A 6 -23.16 -13.00 -19.00
C UNK A 6 -23.40 -12.78 -18.80
N UNK A 7 -23.20 -13.08 -19.45
CA UNK A 7 -23.51 -13.03 -19.45
C UNK A 7 -23.81 -12.69 -19.22
N GLN A 8 -22.93 -12.41 -19.14
CA GLN A 8 -23.66 -12.08 -19.08
C GLN A 8 -23.97 -12.13 -19.21
N ILE A 9 -23.37 -12.46 -20.14
CA ILE A 9 -24.05 -12.30 -20.32
C ILE A 9 -24.30 -12.51 -20.57
N ASP A 10 -23.41 -12.43 -20.98
CA ASP A 10 -24.27 -12.49 -21.13
C ASP A 10 -24.73 -13.11 -21.24
N TRP A 11 -24.56 -13.39 -21.80
CA TRP A 11 -25.62 -13.61 -21.77
C TRP A 11 -26.28 -13.91 -21.85
N TYR A 12 -25.69 -13.44 -21.80
CA TYR A 12 -27.01 -13.50 -21.70
C TYR A 12 -27.62 -13.78 -21.92
N ASP A 13 -27.31 -13.65 -22.23
CA ASP A 13 -28.44 -13.80 -22.33
C ASP A 13 -29.05 -14.16 -22.32
N GLU A 14 -29.44 -14.34 -22.47
CA GLU A 14 -30.48 -14.63 -22.36
C GLU A 14 -31.14 -14.94 -21.78
N LEU A 15 -31.39 -14.83 -21.56
CA LEU A 15 -32.42 -15.02 -20.97
C LEU A 15 -33.46 -15.02 -20.83
N PRO A 16 -34.18 -15.28 -20.96
CA PRO A 16 -35.24 -15.03 -20.82
C PRO A 16 -36.06 -14.82 -20.01
N LEU A 17 -36.21 -14.86 -19.76
CA LEU A 17 -36.76 -14.54 -19.17
C LEU A 17 -37.10 -13.87 -18.73
N GLY A 18 -37.40 -13.56 -18.83
CA GLY A 18 -37.58 -13.00 -18.60
C GLY A 18 -37.50 -12.25 -18.05
N GLU A 19 -37.62 -12.30 -18.56
CA GLU A 19 -37.39 -11.56 -18.16
C GLU A 19 -37.45 -10.84 -17.07
N ARG A 20 -37.45 -11.12 -16.63
CA ARG A 20 -37.40 -10.26 -15.54
C ARG A 20 -35.93 -9.98 -15.21
N SER A 21 -35.61 -8.77 -14.82
CA SER A 21 -34.25 -8.47 -14.52
C SER A 21 -34.00 -8.83 -13.04
N ILE A 22 -33.02 -9.65 -12.81
CA ILE A 22 -32.64 -10.02 -11.47
C ILE A 22 -31.50 -9.14 -11.06
N GLU A 23 -31.69 -8.42 -9.97
CA GLU A 23 -30.60 -7.63 -9.43
C GLU A 23 -29.52 -8.55 -8.97
N PRO A 24 -28.25 -8.31 -9.33
CA PRO A 24 -27.19 -9.16 -8.81
C PRO A 24 -27.14 -9.10 -7.31
N ASP A 25 -26.86 -10.23 -6.70
CA ASP A 25 -26.59 -10.26 -5.26
C ASP A 25 -25.47 -9.30 -4.96
N PRO A 26 -25.67 -8.32 -4.07
CA PRO A 26 -24.58 -7.38 -3.77
C PRO A 26 -23.30 -8.06 -3.31
N ASP A 27 -23.40 -9.16 -2.56
CA ASP A 27 -22.22 -9.85 -2.13
C ASP A 27 -21.50 -10.52 -3.29
N ALA A 28 -22.24 -11.10 -4.23
CA ALA A 28 -21.61 -11.71 -5.38
C ALA A 28 -20.97 -10.66 -6.28
N ALA A 29 -21.63 -9.53 -6.47
CA ALA A 29 -21.07 -8.46 -7.27
C ALA A 29 -19.82 -7.92 -6.62
N ALA A 30 -19.82 -7.77 -5.30
CA ALA A 30 -18.65 -7.28 -4.59
C ALA A 30 -17.48 -8.26 -4.70
N ALA A 31 -17.77 -9.56 -4.67
CA ALA A 31 -16.71 -10.55 -4.81
C ALA A 31 -16.07 -10.48 -6.18
N ILE A 32 -16.87 -10.29 -7.21
CA ILE A 32 -16.34 -10.20 -8.56
C ILE A 32 -15.49 -8.94 -8.73
N LEU A 33 -15.99 -7.80 -8.22
CA LEU A 33 -15.23 -6.56 -8.28
C LEU A 33 -13.92 -6.69 -7.51
N ALA A 34 -13.95 -7.34 -6.34
CA ALA A 34 -12.75 -7.49 -5.54
C ALA A 34 -11.71 -8.31 -6.28
N GLU A 35 -12.13 -9.39 -6.93
CA GLU A 35 -11.20 -10.20 -7.70
C GLU A 35 -10.55 -9.38 -8.80
N ARG A 36 -11.35 -8.63 -9.53
CA ARG A 36 -10.81 -7.84 -10.62
C ARG A 36 -9.89 -6.74 -10.11
N TYR A 37 -10.26 -6.12 -9.01
CA TYR A 37 -9.45 -5.06 -8.45
C TYR A 37 -8.08 -5.58 -8.04
N LEU A 38 -8.05 -6.72 -7.34
CA LEU A 38 -6.78 -7.28 -6.92
C LEU A 38 -5.92 -7.73 -8.09
N ALA A 39 -6.57 -8.20 -9.16
CA ALA A 39 -5.82 -8.70 -10.30
C ALA A 39 -5.34 -7.60 -11.23
N HIS A 40 -6.15 -6.57 -11.44
CA HIS A 40 -5.86 -5.62 -12.52
C HIS A 40 -6.05 -4.16 -12.16
N GLY A 41 -6.78 -3.83 -11.12
CA GLY A 41 -7.19 -2.46 -10.88
C GLY A 41 -6.59 -1.77 -9.67
N LEU A 42 -5.70 -2.44 -8.98
CA LEU A 42 -5.16 -1.91 -7.73
C LEU A 42 -4.45 -0.59 -7.96
N THR A 43 -4.94 0.47 -7.32
CA THR A 43 -4.28 1.77 -7.45
C THR A 43 -2.96 1.76 -6.69
N ALA A 44 -2.08 2.71 -7.05
CA ALA A 44 -0.82 2.83 -6.35
C ALA A 44 -1.02 3.09 -4.86
N GLY A 45 -2.01 3.91 -4.52
CA GLY A 45 -2.28 4.19 -3.12
C GLY A 45 -2.76 2.98 -2.36
N ASP A 46 -3.66 2.20 -2.97
CA ASP A 46 -4.17 1.00 -2.29
C ASP A 46 -3.10 -0.08 -2.24
N ALA A 47 -2.27 -0.19 -3.27
CA ALA A 47 -1.15 -1.14 -3.22
C ALA A 47 -0.21 -0.79 -2.08
N ARG A 48 0.08 0.49 -1.92
CA ARG A 48 0.94 0.94 -0.82
C ARG A 48 0.29 0.64 0.53
N LEU A 49 -1.02 0.86 0.63
CA LEU A 49 -1.75 0.55 1.86
C LEU A 49 -1.64 -0.93 2.22
N LEU A 50 -1.80 -1.81 1.24
CA LEU A 50 -1.70 -3.24 1.50
C LEU A 50 -0.28 -3.62 1.93
N GLN A 51 0.73 -2.98 1.36
CA GLN A 51 2.10 -3.22 1.78
C GLN A 51 2.31 -2.79 3.23
N ARG A 52 1.75 -1.64 3.60
CA ARG A 52 1.86 -1.18 4.99
C ARG A 52 1.17 -2.13 5.95
N LEU A 53 -0.02 -2.61 5.58
CA LEU A 53 -0.72 -3.58 6.41
C LEU A 53 0.10 -4.84 6.62
N ARG A 54 0.71 -5.32 5.55
CA ARG A 54 1.54 -6.51 5.64
C ARG A 54 2.72 -6.27 6.57
N PHE A 55 3.32 -5.09 6.49
CA PHE A 55 4.48 -4.76 7.30
C PHE A 55 4.14 -4.76 8.79
N THR A 56 2.91 -4.41 9.16
CA THR A 56 2.56 -4.39 10.58
C THR A 56 2.55 -5.77 11.21
N GLY A 57 2.53 -6.82 10.41
CA GLY A 57 2.42 -8.18 10.93
C GLY A 57 1.03 -8.58 11.35
N ARG A 58 0.04 -7.70 11.16
CA ARG A 58 -1.35 -8.02 11.49
C ARG A 58 -1.88 -9.01 10.48
N ASP A 59 -2.68 -9.94 10.97
CA ASP A 59 -3.30 -10.95 10.12
C ASP A 59 -4.55 -10.34 9.48
N ILE A 60 -4.37 -9.71 8.33
CA ILE A 60 -5.46 -9.03 7.64
C ILE A 60 -5.80 -9.81 6.37
N ASP A 61 -7.07 -10.13 6.23
CA ASP A 61 -7.55 -10.79 5.02
C ASP A 61 -7.72 -9.73 3.93
N ARG A 62 -6.76 -9.68 3.01
CA ARG A 62 -6.79 -8.70 1.94
C ARG A 62 -8.04 -8.82 1.09
N THR A 63 -8.40 -10.06 0.77
CA THR A 63 -9.58 -10.28 -0.07
C THR A 63 -10.83 -9.77 0.62
N ASP A 64 -10.95 -10.00 1.91
CA ASP A 64 -12.11 -9.54 2.65
C ASP A 64 -12.15 -8.00 2.68
N LEU A 65 -11.02 -7.37 2.90
CA LEU A 65 -10.97 -5.90 2.91
C LEU A 65 -11.40 -5.34 1.57
N VAL A 66 -10.87 -5.90 0.48
CA VAL A 66 -11.24 -5.40 -0.84
C VAL A 66 -12.72 -5.68 -1.12
N ARG A 67 -13.22 -6.84 -0.69
CA ARG A 67 -14.63 -7.14 -0.91
C ARG A 67 -15.53 -6.17 -0.17
N ARG A 68 -15.18 -5.83 1.08
CA ARG A 68 -15.96 -4.85 1.82
C ARG A 68 -15.92 -3.49 1.15
N ALA A 69 -14.75 -3.10 0.65
CA ALA A 69 -14.64 -1.82 -0.05
C ALA A 69 -15.38 -1.83 -1.38
N ALA A 70 -15.52 -3.00 -1.99
CA ALA A 70 -16.23 -3.11 -3.26
C ALA A 70 -17.73 -3.14 -3.09
N THR A 71 -18.22 -3.42 -1.89
CA THR A 71 -19.66 -3.50 -1.67
C THR A 71 -20.28 -2.12 -1.93
N GLY A 72 -21.25 -2.11 -2.85
CA GLY A 72 -21.88 -0.87 -3.24
C GLY A 72 -21.13 -0.05 -4.27
N ALA A 73 -19.90 -0.46 -4.62
CA ALA A 73 -19.16 0.26 -5.65
C ALA A 73 -19.70 -0.11 -7.02
N SER A 74 -19.80 0.87 -7.89
CA SER A 74 -20.31 0.65 -9.24
C SER A 74 -19.19 0.37 -10.23
N SER A 75 -17.96 0.59 -9.88
CA SER A 75 -16.83 0.36 -10.77
C SER A 75 -15.56 0.21 -9.93
N LEU A 76 -14.48 -0.21 -10.59
CA LEU A 76 -13.19 -0.35 -9.92
C LEU A 76 -12.70 0.99 -9.39
N ASP A 77 -13.02 2.06 -10.08
CA ASP A 77 -12.56 3.39 -9.65
C ASP A 77 -13.17 3.83 -8.32
N ALA A 78 -14.31 3.26 -7.95
CA ALA A 78 -15.00 3.64 -6.73
C ALA A 78 -14.45 2.93 -5.49
N ILE A 79 -13.55 1.97 -5.65
CA ILE A 79 -13.03 1.23 -4.52
C ILE A 79 -11.98 2.07 -3.80
N ASP A 80 -12.13 2.19 -2.49
CA ASP A 80 -11.23 2.98 -1.65
C ASP A 80 -10.98 2.18 -0.38
N LEU A 81 -9.84 1.50 -0.32
CA LEU A 81 -9.57 0.61 0.80
C LEU A 81 -9.42 1.38 2.11
N ALA A 82 -8.80 2.55 2.06
CA ALA A 82 -8.57 3.30 3.29
C ALA A 82 -9.86 3.67 4.00
N ALA A 83 -10.91 3.92 3.22
CA ALA A 83 -12.18 4.31 3.80
C ALA A 83 -12.86 3.19 4.58
N HIS A 84 -12.39 1.96 4.39
CA HIS A 84 -13.04 0.80 5.00
C HIS A 84 -12.19 0.16 6.10
N LEU A 85 -11.13 0.83 6.52
CA LEU A 85 -10.31 0.33 7.61
C LEU A 85 -10.99 0.64 8.96
N ALA A 86 -10.94 -0.32 9.86
CA ALA A 86 -11.41 -0.07 11.22
C ALA A 86 -10.55 1.02 11.87
N PRO A 87 -11.13 1.84 12.74
CA PRO A 87 -10.35 2.90 13.38
C PRO A 87 -9.13 2.41 14.15
N GLU A 88 -9.23 1.29 14.85
CA GLU A 88 -8.07 0.76 15.56
C GLU A 88 -6.97 0.37 14.60
N LEU A 89 -7.36 -0.26 13.49
CA LEU A 89 -6.38 -0.68 12.50
C LEU A 89 -5.71 0.53 11.86
N ARG A 90 -6.48 1.57 11.61
CA ARG A 90 -5.91 2.79 11.04
C ARG A 90 -4.90 3.41 12.00
N ARG A 91 -5.20 3.45 13.27
CA ARG A 91 -4.26 3.98 14.26
C ARG A 91 -3.00 3.12 14.35
N ASP A 92 -3.18 1.80 14.35
CA ASP A 92 -2.04 0.89 14.37
C ASP A 92 -1.18 1.06 13.13
N LEU A 93 -1.83 1.26 11.98
CA LEU A 93 -1.11 1.43 10.73
C LEU A 93 -0.22 2.67 10.78
N ASP A 94 -0.77 3.78 11.28
CA ASP A 94 0.01 5.00 11.37
C ASP A 94 1.16 4.88 12.38
N ARG A 95 0.97 4.09 13.42
CA ARG A 95 1.99 3.93 14.43
C ARG A 95 3.06 2.93 14.02
N LEU A 96 2.66 1.81 13.41
CA LEU A 96 3.58 0.72 13.12
C LEU A 96 4.14 0.76 11.71
N ALA A 97 3.44 1.39 10.77
CA ALA A 97 3.88 1.45 9.38
C ALA A 97 3.58 2.83 8.82
N PRO A 98 4.21 3.89 9.36
CA PRO A 98 3.88 5.24 8.92
C PRO A 98 4.22 5.45 7.44
N GLU A 99 3.57 6.42 6.83
CA GLU A 99 3.83 6.73 5.43
C GLU A 99 5.13 7.50 5.23
N THR A 100 5.53 8.28 6.23
CA THR A 100 6.71 9.12 6.13
C THR A 100 7.45 9.14 7.46
N ILE A 101 8.70 9.56 7.39
CA ILE A 101 9.47 9.88 8.61
C ILE A 101 9.94 11.32 8.53
N ASP A 102 10.11 11.95 9.68
CA ASP A 102 10.65 13.29 9.76
C ASP A 102 12.16 13.24 9.56
N ILE A 103 12.69 14.23 8.85
CA ILE A 103 14.12 14.34 8.63
C ILE A 103 14.61 15.66 9.18
N PRO A 104 15.93 15.75 9.52
CA PRO A 104 16.43 16.95 10.21
C PRO A 104 16.26 18.24 9.45
N SER A 105 16.19 18.19 8.13
CA SER A 105 16.02 19.41 7.34
C SER A 105 14.66 20.07 7.56
N GLY A 106 13.73 19.37 8.23
CA GLY A 106 12.39 19.88 8.44
C GLY A 106 11.36 19.29 7.53
N GLY A 107 11.79 18.51 6.56
CA GLY A 107 10.86 17.82 5.67
C GLY A 107 10.52 16.44 6.11
N ARG A 108 9.97 15.69 5.20
CA ARG A 108 9.59 14.31 5.43
C ARG A 108 10.02 13.45 4.27
N ALA A 109 10.42 12.22 4.57
CA ALA A 109 10.78 11.24 3.56
C ALA A 109 9.72 10.17 3.49
N ARG A 110 9.31 9.82 2.29
CA ARG A 110 8.32 8.77 2.11
C ARG A 110 8.95 7.41 2.32
N LEU A 111 8.24 6.55 3.03
CA LEU A 111 8.68 5.18 3.26
C LEU A 111 8.03 4.25 2.27
N ASP A 112 8.83 3.38 1.66
CA ASP A 112 8.36 2.36 0.75
C ASP A 112 8.51 1.01 1.41
N TYR A 113 7.39 0.30 1.57
CA TYR A 113 7.37 -1.01 2.21
C TYR A 113 7.43 -2.07 1.13
N GLN A 114 8.42 -2.93 1.23
CA GLN A 114 8.69 -3.94 0.22
C GLN A 114 8.05 -5.26 0.59
N GLU A 115 7.87 -6.11 -0.40
CA GLU A 115 7.26 -7.41 -0.16
C GLU A 115 8.13 -8.31 0.70
N ASP A 116 9.44 -8.08 0.72
CA ASP A 116 10.33 -8.91 1.52
C ASP A 116 10.40 -8.47 2.98
N GLY A 117 9.58 -7.50 3.37
CA GLY A 117 9.56 -7.05 4.75
C GLY A 117 10.47 -5.89 5.05
N SER A 118 11.24 -5.43 4.08
CA SER A 118 12.10 -4.27 4.30
C SER A 118 11.34 -2.98 4.05
N VAL A 119 11.88 -1.89 4.54
CA VAL A 119 11.33 -0.57 4.32
C VAL A 119 12.46 0.34 3.89
N SER A 120 12.21 1.19 2.91
CA SER A 120 13.25 2.02 2.33
C SER A 120 12.76 3.45 2.13
N ALA A 121 13.71 4.36 2.00
CA ALA A 121 13.42 5.75 1.71
C ALA A 121 14.57 6.34 0.91
N SER A 122 14.25 7.25 0.00
CA SER A 122 15.27 7.98 -0.75
C SER A 122 15.32 9.40 -0.22
N VAL A 123 16.51 9.84 0.20
CA VAL A 123 16.67 11.15 0.83
C VAL A 123 17.98 11.76 0.34
N LYS A 124 17.95 13.03 0.04
CA LYS A 124 19.19 13.73 -0.29
C LYS A 124 20.10 13.75 0.91
N LEU A 125 21.37 13.50 0.67
CA LEU A 125 22.35 13.33 1.75
C LEU A 125 22.38 14.53 2.68
N GLN A 126 22.36 15.74 2.10
CA GLN A 126 22.44 16.92 2.93
C GLN A 126 21.25 17.12 3.84
N GLU A 127 20.11 16.50 3.51
CA GLU A 127 18.94 16.63 4.37
C GLU A 127 19.00 15.74 5.59
N LEU A 128 19.97 14.82 5.62
CA LEU A 128 20.14 13.92 6.76
C LEU A 128 21.21 14.38 7.74
N PHE A 129 21.89 15.46 7.45
CA PHE A 129 22.88 15.97 8.40
C PHE A 129 22.20 16.24 9.75
N GLY A 130 22.75 15.69 10.80
CA GLY A 130 22.16 15.77 12.11
C GLY A 130 21.44 14.52 12.57
N LEU A 131 21.17 13.60 11.65
CA LEU A 131 20.55 12.33 12.00
C LEU A 131 21.64 11.29 12.21
N ALA A 132 21.90 10.95 13.47
CA ALA A 132 23.02 10.07 13.78
C ALA A 132 22.69 8.60 13.60
N GLU A 133 21.44 8.22 13.88
CA GLU A 133 21.04 6.83 13.89
C GLU A 133 20.04 6.55 12.79
N THR A 134 20.09 5.34 12.25
CA THR A 134 19.12 4.91 11.27
C THR A 134 17.72 4.93 11.88
N PRO A 135 16.74 5.53 11.22
CA PRO A 135 15.37 5.43 11.72
C PRO A 135 14.89 3.98 11.68
N ARG A 136 14.08 3.61 12.64
CA ARG A 136 13.52 2.28 12.72
C ARG A 136 12.01 2.38 12.83
N VAL A 137 11.32 1.45 12.17
CA VAL A 137 9.86 1.47 12.17
C VAL A 137 9.33 0.06 12.38
N GLY A 138 8.09 -0.01 12.82
CA GLY A 138 7.39 -1.25 12.89
C GLY A 138 7.52 -1.96 14.22
N PRO A 139 6.76 -3.03 14.39
CA PRO A 139 6.79 -3.77 15.65
C PRO A 139 8.13 -4.43 15.91
N GLN A 140 8.90 -4.69 14.88
CA GLN A 140 10.21 -5.32 15.04
C GLN A 140 11.36 -4.34 14.91
N ARG A 141 11.06 -3.05 14.92
CA ARG A 141 12.07 -2.00 14.85
C ARG A 141 12.98 -2.21 13.65
N GLU A 142 12.38 -2.34 12.50
CA GLU A 142 13.10 -2.58 11.26
C GLU A 142 13.85 -1.33 10.84
N PRO A 143 15.18 -1.41 10.61
CA PRO A 143 15.90 -0.22 10.14
C PRO A 143 15.48 0.14 8.72
N VAL A 144 15.32 1.43 8.50
CA VAL A 144 14.97 1.92 7.16
C VAL A 144 16.20 1.86 6.28
N VAL A 145 16.06 1.23 5.11
CA VAL A 145 17.15 1.21 4.13
C VAL A 145 17.15 2.57 3.43
N LEU A 146 18.21 3.32 3.64
CA LEU A 146 18.28 4.68 3.10
C LEU A 146 19.06 4.70 1.80
N SER A 147 18.40 5.16 0.76
CA SER A 147 19.05 5.42 -0.51
C SER A 147 19.46 6.90 -0.50
N LEU A 148 20.75 7.15 -0.32
CA LEU A 148 21.24 8.50 -0.15
C LEU A 148 21.50 9.09 -1.52
N LEU A 149 20.93 10.27 -1.75
CA LEU A 149 20.99 10.91 -3.04
C LEU A 149 21.89 12.14 -3.01
N ALA A 150 22.62 12.34 -4.09
CA ALA A 150 23.35 13.59 -4.30
C ALA A 150 22.39 14.74 -4.52
N PRO A 151 22.86 15.97 -4.48
CA PRO A 151 21.96 17.10 -4.73
C PRO A 151 21.23 17.04 -6.06
N ASN A 152 21.83 16.40 -7.08
CA ASN A 152 21.17 16.27 -8.36
C ASN A 152 20.17 15.12 -8.41
N GLY A 153 19.97 14.42 -7.29
CA GLY A 153 19.00 13.32 -7.22
C GLY A 153 19.55 11.96 -7.56
N ARG A 154 20.80 11.85 -7.91
CA ARG A 154 21.39 10.56 -8.26
C ARG A 154 21.74 9.76 -7.01
N PRO A 155 21.51 8.45 -7.01
CA PRO A 155 21.90 7.63 -5.86
C PRO A 155 23.41 7.61 -5.68
N VAL A 156 23.84 7.79 -4.44
CA VAL A 156 25.26 7.76 -4.10
C VAL A 156 25.59 6.52 -3.27
N GLN A 157 24.69 6.16 -2.37
CA GLN A 157 24.96 5.10 -1.42
C GLN A 157 23.63 4.57 -0.90
N VAL A 158 23.60 3.27 -0.61
CA VAL A 158 22.45 2.66 0.06
C VAL A 158 22.93 2.09 1.36
N THR A 159 22.28 2.43 2.46
CA THR A 159 22.72 1.96 3.76
C THR A 159 21.53 1.72 4.68
N ARG A 160 21.65 0.74 5.55
CA ARG A 160 20.73 0.57 6.67
C ARG A 160 21.42 0.83 7.99
N ASP A 161 22.66 1.32 7.95
CA ASP A 161 23.44 1.63 9.15
C ASP A 161 24.01 3.03 8.95
N LEU A 162 23.20 4.02 9.29
CA LEU A 162 23.59 5.41 9.05
C LEU A 162 24.78 5.81 9.89
N ARG A 163 24.88 5.31 11.14
CA ARG A 163 26.00 5.65 11.98
C ARG A 163 27.30 5.19 11.37
N SER A 164 27.34 3.97 10.84
CA SER A 164 28.54 3.49 10.18
C SER A 164 28.86 4.29 8.94
N PHE A 165 27.84 4.69 8.21
CA PHE A 165 28.05 5.52 7.03
C PHE A 165 28.72 6.84 7.41
N TRP A 166 28.23 7.51 8.45
CA TRP A 166 28.84 8.75 8.90
C TRP A 166 30.28 8.53 9.36
N ASP A 167 30.51 7.45 10.09
CA ASP A 167 31.85 7.18 10.61
C ASP A 167 32.86 6.96 9.49
N ARG A 168 32.43 6.29 8.42
CA ARG A 168 33.36 6.02 7.30
C ARG A 168 33.52 7.22 6.39
N THR A 169 32.43 7.95 6.17
CA THR A 169 32.43 9.02 5.16
C THR A 169 32.85 10.36 5.74
N TYR A 170 32.47 10.62 6.99
CA TYR A 170 32.77 11.88 7.65
C TYR A 170 33.39 11.63 9.03
N PRO A 171 34.55 11.03 9.06
CA PRO A 171 35.19 10.84 10.36
C PRO A 171 35.63 12.18 10.94
N ASP A 172 35.58 12.30 12.24
CA ASP A 172 36.01 13.53 12.89
C ASP A 172 37.52 13.61 12.98
#